data_7262778479b6ecbdbe586ce1b97fdee2
#
_entry.id   7262778479b6ecbdbe586ce1b97fdee2
#
_cell.length_a   1.000
_cell.length_b   1.000
_cell.length_c   1.000
_cell.angle_alpha   90.00
_cell.angle_beta   90.00
_cell.angle_gamma   90.00
#
_symmetry.space_group_name_H-M   'P 1'
#
loop_
_entity.id
_entity.type
_entity.pdbx_description
1 polymer ?
#
loop_
_entity_poly.entity_id
_entity_poly.type
_entity_poly.pdbx_seq_one_letter_code
_entity_poly.pdbx_strand_id
1 'polypeptide(L)'
;MVQTNDMIGQPLVTVVIPTYNHAEFLKRALDSVVAQTYKDWEAIVVNNFSTDNTIVIVESFNDERIRLINFRNNGIIAASRNRGIEAARGKYVAFLDSDDIWYPEKLQVCLDQAETGAQLICHGELWVNTDNSRREVMYGPAKRAKYQSLLFRGNCISTSATFITTQLLRSVSGFDESDQIVTAEDYDLWLRLAETKPKTVFVPQILGEFHRLKNSASSAVLRNLASETTVLQKHFALQPKTIFTKLKIRHRFAIANYGAARQLSNQPRRALVLFFTAIRLSPIFIRSYPGLIILAKRTLFKSIES
;
A
#
# COMPACT_ATOMS: atom_id res chain seq x y z
N MET A 1 -5.33 -18.09 -36.62
CA MET A 1 -6.42 -17.12 -36.51
C MET A 1 -6.72 -16.99 -35.02
N VAL A 2 -6.19 -15.96 -34.38
CA VAL A 2 -6.50 -15.64 -32.97
C VAL A 2 -7.84 -14.90 -32.98
N GLN A 3 -8.81 -15.42 -32.26
CA GLN A 3 -10.14 -14.81 -32.11
C GLN A 3 -10.01 -13.41 -31.50
N THR A 4 -10.16 -12.39 -32.32
CA THR A 4 -10.39 -10.99 -31.93
C THR A 4 -11.89 -10.75 -31.85
N ASN A 5 -12.59 -11.43 -30.94
CA ASN A 5 -13.98 -11.14 -30.66
C ASN A 5 -14.17 -11.12 -29.15
N ASP A 6 -14.68 -10.01 -28.64
CA ASP A 6 -15.35 -9.69 -27.37
C ASP A 6 -14.77 -8.51 -26.57
N MET A 7 -14.21 -7.50 -27.22
CA MET A 7 -13.72 -6.28 -26.53
C MET A 7 -14.60 -5.04 -26.80
N ILE A 8 -15.74 -5.17 -27.43
CA ILE A 8 -16.66 -4.04 -27.62
C ILE A 8 -17.53 -3.92 -26.37
N GLY A 9 -17.29 -2.87 -25.56
CA GLY A 9 -18.09 -2.52 -24.37
C GLY A 9 -17.49 -2.90 -23.00
N GLN A 10 -16.27 -3.43 -22.94
CA GLN A 10 -15.60 -3.63 -21.66
C GLN A 10 -14.70 -2.42 -21.33
N PRO A 11 -14.74 -1.90 -20.09
CA PRO A 11 -13.88 -0.79 -19.70
C PRO A 11 -12.41 -1.19 -19.77
N LEU A 12 -11.53 -0.26 -20.12
CA LEU A 12 -10.09 -0.54 -20.17
C LEU A 12 -9.48 -0.61 -18.75
N VAL A 13 -10.02 0.19 -17.81
CA VAL A 13 -9.52 0.28 -16.43
C VAL A 13 -10.61 -0.07 -15.44
N THR A 14 -10.29 -0.92 -14.46
CA THR A 14 -11.11 -1.13 -13.26
C THR A 14 -10.45 -0.45 -12.06
N VAL A 15 -11.18 0.45 -11.42
CA VAL A 15 -10.81 1.05 -10.13
C VAL A 15 -11.40 0.20 -9.01
N VAL A 16 -10.57 -0.31 -8.09
CA VAL A 16 -11.01 -1.12 -6.95
C VAL A 16 -10.91 -0.29 -5.67
N ILE A 17 -12.05 -0.09 -5.00
CA ILE A 17 -12.18 0.76 -3.81
C ILE A 17 -12.75 -0.07 -2.65
N PRO A 18 -11.92 -0.61 -1.74
CA PRO A 18 -12.41 -1.25 -0.52
C PRO A 18 -12.90 -0.18 0.46
N THR A 19 -14.05 -0.42 1.14
CA THR A 19 -14.59 0.54 2.11
C THR A 19 -15.27 -0.14 3.30
N TYR A 20 -15.18 0.53 4.47
CA TYR A 20 -15.91 0.17 5.67
C TYR A 20 -16.10 1.39 6.57
N ASN A 21 -17.36 1.83 6.74
CA ASN A 21 -17.72 3.00 7.57
C ASN A 21 -16.91 4.27 7.26
N HIS A 22 -16.76 4.57 5.96
CA HIS A 22 -15.97 5.69 5.45
C HIS A 22 -16.78 6.56 4.48
N ALA A 23 -18.10 6.74 4.68
CA ALA A 23 -19.02 7.40 3.75
C ALA A 23 -18.51 8.75 3.22
N GLU A 24 -18.06 9.66 4.11
CA GLU A 24 -17.60 11.00 3.73
C GLU A 24 -16.29 10.96 2.93
N PHE A 25 -15.36 10.08 3.32
CA PHE A 25 -14.11 9.90 2.59
C PHE A 25 -14.37 9.26 1.23
N LEU A 26 -15.18 8.20 1.19
CA LEU A 26 -15.56 7.50 -0.03
C LEU A 26 -16.17 8.44 -1.07
N LYS A 27 -16.99 9.43 -0.62
CA LYS A 27 -17.52 10.44 -1.53
C LYS A 27 -16.40 11.18 -2.25
N ARG A 28 -15.41 11.65 -1.53
CA ARG A 28 -14.25 12.37 -2.10
C ARG A 28 -13.42 11.48 -3.03
N ALA A 29 -13.21 10.21 -2.64
CA ALA A 29 -12.53 9.23 -3.49
C ALA A 29 -13.27 9.02 -4.81
N LEU A 30 -14.59 8.80 -4.77
CA LEU A 30 -15.43 8.64 -5.97
C LEU A 30 -15.51 9.91 -6.82
N ASP A 31 -15.64 11.09 -6.19
CA ASP A 31 -15.58 12.39 -6.91
C ASP A 31 -14.28 12.48 -7.72
N SER A 32 -13.15 12.02 -7.15
CA SER A 32 -11.84 12.02 -7.82
C SER A 32 -11.74 11.04 -8.99
N VAL A 33 -12.47 9.92 -8.93
CA VAL A 33 -12.57 8.96 -10.03
C VAL A 33 -13.45 9.50 -11.16
N VAL A 34 -14.58 10.09 -10.84
CA VAL A 34 -15.47 10.72 -11.84
C VAL A 34 -14.79 11.88 -12.56
N ALA A 35 -13.95 12.63 -11.83
CA ALA A 35 -13.16 13.74 -12.36
C ALA A 35 -11.99 13.32 -13.27
N GLN A 36 -11.67 12.03 -13.40
CA GLN A 36 -10.58 11.59 -14.26
C GLN A 36 -10.77 12.05 -15.71
N THR A 37 -9.69 12.51 -16.35
CA THR A 37 -9.68 12.93 -17.76
C THR A 37 -9.93 11.76 -18.69
N TYR A 38 -9.32 10.60 -18.40
CA TYR A 38 -9.62 9.34 -19.08
C TYR A 38 -11.00 8.80 -18.66
N LYS A 39 -11.86 8.45 -19.61
CA LYS A 39 -13.29 8.15 -19.35
C LYS A 39 -13.69 6.67 -19.44
N ASP A 40 -12.86 5.82 -20.05
CA ASP A 40 -13.16 4.39 -20.23
C ASP A 40 -12.68 3.57 -19.01
N TRP A 41 -13.44 3.73 -17.91
CA TRP A 41 -13.22 3.05 -16.64
C TRP A 41 -14.53 2.56 -16.02
N GLU A 42 -14.41 1.54 -15.18
CA GLU A 42 -15.41 1.18 -14.17
C GLU A 42 -14.81 1.34 -12.77
N ALA A 43 -15.63 1.59 -11.78
CA ALA A 43 -15.26 1.59 -10.37
C ALA A 43 -16.05 0.50 -9.62
N ILE A 44 -15.34 -0.35 -8.87
CA ILE A 44 -15.91 -1.40 -8.02
C ILE A 44 -15.67 -1.01 -6.57
N VAL A 45 -16.74 -0.54 -5.91
CA VAL A 45 -16.75 -0.28 -4.47
C VAL A 45 -17.05 -1.58 -3.74
N VAL A 46 -16.11 -2.10 -2.99
CA VAL A 46 -16.29 -3.32 -2.19
C VAL A 46 -16.56 -2.92 -0.74
N ASN A 47 -17.83 -2.94 -0.37
CA ASN A 47 -18.34 -2.53 0.94
C ASN A 47 -18.38 -3.71 1.91
N ASN A 48 -17.67 -3.61 3.03
CA ASN A 48 -17.67 -4.61 4.09
C ASN A 48 -18.87 -4.45 5.05
N PHE A 49 -20.09 -4.34 4.51
CA PHE A 49 -21.32 -4.14 5.29
C PHE A 49 -21.23 -2.94 6.23
N SER A 50 -20.89 -1.78 5.69
CA SER A 50 -20.91 -0.51 6.42
C SER A 50 -22.28 -0.21 7.03
N THR A 51 -22.28 0.40 8.20
CA THR A 51 -23.49 0.80 8.97
C THR A 51 -23.76 2.30 8.90
N ASP A 52 -22.88 3.06 8.24
CA ASP A 52 -23.02 4.48 7.95
C ASP A 52 -23.70 4.71 6.57
N ASN A 53 -23.65 5.92 6.06
CA ASN A 53 -24.26 6.30 4.78
C ASN A 53 -23.50 5.82 3.54
N THR A 54 -22.56 4.86 3.66
CA THR A 54 -21.73 4.38 2.54
C THR A 54 -22.55 3.99 1.32
N ILE A 55 -23.63 3.19 1.49
CA ILE A 55 -24.48 2.74 0.38
C ILE A 55 -25.17 3.93 -0.28
N VAL A 56 -25.78 4.81 0.52
CA VAL A 56 -26.46 6.02 0.04
C VAL A 56 -25.52 6.91 -0.77
N ILE A 57 -24.27 7.07 -0.32
CA ILE A 57 -23.25 7.83 -1.05
C ILE A 57 -22.97 7.20 -2.42
N VAL A 58 -22.74 5.89 -2.50
CA VAL A 58 -22.45 5.23 -3.79
C VAL A 58 -23.63 5.38 -4.75
N GLU A 59 -24.85 5.15 -4.29
CA GLU A 59 -26.07 5.25 -5.09
C GLU A 59 -26.34 6.69 -5.57
N SER A 60 -25.93 7.70 -4.80
CA SER A 60 -26.12 9.12 -5.14
C SER A 60 -25.34 9.59 -6.38
N PHE A 61 -24.29 8.86 -6.78
CA PHE A 61 -23.52 9.18 -8.00
C PHE A 61 -24.33 8.94 -9.27
N ASN A 62 -25.30 8.00 -9.25
CA ASN A 62 -26.13 7.66 -10.39
C ASN A 62 -25.32 7.48 -11.71
N ASP A 63 -24.16 6.81 -11.60
CA ASP A 63 -23.22 6.54 -12.71
C ASP A 63 -23.10 5.01 -12.89
N GLU A 64 -23.53 4.52 -14.04
CA GLU A 64 -23.54 3.08 -14.36
C GLU A 64 -22.13 2.43 -14.34
N ARG A 65 -21.09 3.24 -14.42
CA ARG A 65 -19.70 2.79 -14.30
C ARG A 65 -19.32 2.45 -12.87
N ILE A 66 -20.06 2.93 -11.86
CA ILE A 66 -19.81 2.69 -10.43
C ILE A 66 -20.68 1.53 -9.96
N ARG A 67 -20.05 0.47 -9.51
CA ARG A 67 -20.70 -0.75 -9.03
C ARG A 67 -20.40 -0.96 -7.55
N LEU A 68 -21.44 -1.24 -6.76
CA LEU A 68 -21.32 -1.61 -5.35
C LEU A 68 -21.39 -3.13 -5.18
N ILE A 69 -20.45 -3.69 -4.44
CA ILE A 69 -20.44 -5.10 -4.01
C ILE A 69 -20.40 -5.15 -2.49
N ASN A 70 -21.46 -5.65 -1.86
CA ASN A 70 -21.43 -5.95 -0.44
C ASN A 70 -20.73 -7.29 -0.21
N PHE A 71 -19.62 -7.27 0.52
CA PHE A 71 -18.78 -8.43 0.75
C PHE A 71 -18.22 -8.43 2.18
N ARG A 72 -18.50 -9.48 2.96
CA ARG A 72 -17.99 -9.62 4.33
C ARG A 72 -16.54 -10.10 4.30
N ASN A 73 -15.63 -9.22 4.65
CA ASN A 73 -14.20 -9.49 4.62
C ASN A 73 -13.61 -9.86 6.00
N ASN A 74 -14.42 -9.90 7.07
CA ASN A 74 -13.99 -10.25 8.43
C ASN A 74 -12.79 -9.40 8.95
N GLY A 75 -12.69 -8.14 8.52
CA GLY A 75 -11.59 -7.23 8.88
C GLY A 75 -10.31 -7.42 8.03
N ILE A 76 -10.37 -8.20 6.95
CA ILE A 76 -9.24 -8.47 6.05
C ILE A 76 -9.43 -7.67 4.75
N ILE A 77 -8.78 -6.51 4.65
CA ILE A 77 -8.92 -5.62 3.49
C ILE A 77 -8.44 -6.29 2.19
N ALA A 78 -7.45 -7.19 2.27
CA ALA A 78 -6.97 -8.01 1.16
C ALA A 78 -8.12 -8.75 0.47
N ALA A 79 -9.05 -9.34 1.23
CA ALA A 79 -10.20 -10.05 0.70
C ALA A 79 -11.15 -9.12 -0.08
N SER A 80 -11.36 -7.88 0.40
CA SER A 80 -12.13 -6.88 -0.37
C SER A 80 -11.43 -6.50 -1.67
N ARG A 81 -10.11 -6.31 -1.66
CA ARG A 81 -9.36 -6.01 -2.88
C ARG A 81 -9.39 -7.18 -3.86
N ASN A 82 -9.25 -8.41 -3.38
CA ASN A 82 -9.37 -9.61 -4.21
C ASN A 82 -10.76 -9.74 -4.83
N ARG A 83 -11.81 -9.47 -4.05
CA ARG A 83 -13.18 -9.46 -4.57
C ARG A 83 -13.37 -8.44 -5.71
N GLY A 84 -12.71 -7.27 -5.59
CA GLY A 84 -12.65 -6.28 -6.67
C GLY A 84 -11.87 -6.78 -7.89
N ILE A 85 -10.72 -7.43 -7.71
CA ILE A 85 -9.91 -8.01 -8.80
C ILE A 85 -10.68 -9.13 -9.55
N GLU A 86 -11.41 -9.97 -8.82
CA GLU A 86 -12.25 -11.02 -9.41
C GLU A 86 -13.34 -10.43 -10.31
N ALA A 87 -14.00 -9.38 -9.83
CA ALA A 87 -15.09 -8.71 -10.53
C ALA A 87 -14.63 -7.73 -11.61
N ALA A 88 -13.32 -7.47 -11.69
CA ALA A 88 -12.72 -6.54 -12.65
C ALA A 88 -12.86 -7.04 -14.10
N ARG A 89 -13.37 -6.16 -14.97
CA ARG A 89 -13.49 -6.37 -16.41
C ARG A 89 -12.38 -5.70 -17.20
N GLY A 90 -11.72 -4.71 -16.58
CA GLY A 90 -10.66 -3.93 -17.20
C GLY A 90 -9.38 -4.74 -17.45
N LYS A 91 -8.69 -4.38 -18.53
CA LYS A 91 -7.32 -4.87 -18.81
C LYS A 91 -6.34 -4.47 -17.70
N TYR A 92 -6.61 -3.34 -17.04
CA TYR A 92 -5.82 -2.80 -15.94
C TYR A 92 -6.69 -2.66 -14.69
N VAL A 93 -6.07 -2.88 -13.53
CA VAL A 93 -6.63 -2.57 -12.21
C VAL A 93 -5.82 -1.43 -11.59
N ALA A 94 -6.53 -0.46 -11.04
CA ALA A 94 -5.98 0.60 -10.21
C ALA A 94 -6.65 0.54 -8.83
N PHE A 95 -5.86 0.52 -7.77
CA PHE A 95 -6.39 0.54 -6.41
C PHE A 95 -6.52 1.98 -5.90
N LEU A 96 -7.60 2.25 -5.19
CA LEU A 96 -7.83 3.51 -4.48
C LEU A 96 -8.41 3.18 -3.11
N ASP A 97 -7.69 3.48 -2.04
CA ASP A 97 -8.24 3.35 -0.70
C ASP A 97 -9.30 4.46 -0.48
N SER A 98 -10.36 4.14 0.26
CA SER A 98 -11.55 5.01 0.37
C SER A 98 -11.28 6.37 1.03
N ASP A 99 -10.14 6.55 1.68
CA ASP A 99 -9.69 7.78 2.31
C ASP A 99 -8.68 8.59 1.48
N ASP A 100 -8.26 8.08 0.30
CA ASP A 100 -7.33 8.73 -0.61
C ASP A 100 -8.05 9.46 -1.77
N ILE A 101 -7.29 10.28 -2.52
CA ILE A 101 -7.81 11.07 -3.64
C ILE A 101 -6.84 10.98 -4.81
N TRP A 102 -7.37 10.88 -6.04
CA TRP A 102 -6.57 11.00 -7.26
C TRP A 102 -6.70 12.37 -7.90
N TYR A 103 -5.64 12.81 -8.57
CA TYR A 103 -5.70 13.98 -9.44
C TYR A 103 -6.25 13.61 -10.83
N PRO A 104 -6.85 14.56 -11.57
CA PRO A 104 -7.62 14.25 -12.77
C PRO A 104 -6.86 13.48 -13.86
N GLU A 105 -5.56 13.66 -13.96
CA GLU A 105 -4.73 13.08 -15.02
C GLU A 105 -4.19 11.68 -14.69
N LYS A 106 -4.46 11.13 -13.48
CA LYS A 106 -3.80 9.90 -13.00
C LYS A 106 -4.00 8.71 -13.94
N LEU A 107 -5.22 8.46 -14.38
CA LEU A 107 -5.48 7.31 -15.24
C LEU A 107 -4.83 7.47 -16.61
N GLN A 108 -4.90 8.66 -17.22
CA GLN A 108 -4.29 8.93 -18.52
C GLN A 108 -2.79 8.76 -18.46
N VAL A 109 -2.11 9.37 -17.49
CA VAL A 109 -0.65 9.28 -17.34
C VAL A 109 -0.20 7.83 -17.12
N CYS A 110 -0.95 7.04 -16.33
CA CYS A 110 -0.64 5.63 -16.14
C CYS A 110 -0.84 4.82 -17.42
N LEU A 111 -1.88 5.10 -18.20
CA LEU A 111 -2.13 4.43 -19.47
C LEU A 111 -1.01 4.72 -20.47
N ASP A 112 -0.55 5.95 -20.61
CA ASP A 112 0.56 6.33 -21.48
C ASP A 112 1.82 5.49 -21.17
N GLN A 113 2.07 5.21 -19.87
CA GLN A 113 3.15 4.31 -19.47
C GLN A 113 2.86 2.84 -19.79
N ALA A 114 1.61 2.40 -19.64
CA ALA A 114 1.21 1.03 -19.97
C ALA A 114 1.35 0.72 -21.46
N GLU A 115 1.11 1.69 -22.34
CA GLU A 115 1.33 1.58 -23.79
C GLU A 115 2.80 1.34 -24.15
N THR A 116 3.74 1.77 -23.32
CA THR A 116 5.16 1.42 -23.46
C THR A 116 5.48 -0.04 -23.07
N GLY A 117 4.46 -0.81 -22.67
CA GLY A 117 4.56 -2.19 -22.21
C GLY A 117 4.82 -2.32 -20.71
N ALA A 118 4.66 -1.24 -19.90
CA ALA A 118 4.73 -1.34 -18.46
C ALA A 118 3.55 -2.17 -17.92
N GLN A 119 3.82 -3.05 -16.94
CA GLN A 119 2.82 -3.94 -16.34
C GLN A 119 2.45 -3.53 -14.92
N LEU A 120 3.36 -2.84 -14.23
CA LEU A 120 3.15 -2.21 -12.93
C LEU A 120 3.65 -0.77 -13.00
N ILE A 121 2.77 0.18 -12.77
CA ILE A 121 3.07 1.61 -12.73
C ILE A 121 2.74 2.12 -11.33
N CYS A 122 3.60 3.00 -10.79
CA CYS A 122 3.38 3.66 -9.51
C CYS A 122 3.79 5.13 -9.63
N HIS A 123 2.96 6.04 -9.16
CA HIS A 123 3.23 7.48 -9.18
C HIS A 123 3.56 8.01 -7.78
N GLY A 124 3.98 9.28 -7.68
CA GLY A 124 4.15 9.98 -6.40
C GLY A 124 2.82 10.41 -5.78
N GLU A 125 2.83 10.65 -4.48
CA GLU A 125 1.66 11.10 -3.71
C GLU A 125 2.00 12.30 -2.83
N LEU A 126 1.01 13.16 -2.62
CA LEU A 126 1.04 14.18 -1.58
C LEU A 126 0.49 13.56 -0.28
N TRP A 127 1.35 13.33 0.70
CA TRP A 127 0.91 12.86 2.01
C TRP A 127 0.33 14.00 2.82
N VAL A 128 -0.91 13.85 3.25
CA VAL A 128 -1.64 14.79 4.09
C VAL A 128 -1.79 14.20 5.48
N ASN A 129 -1.12 14.78 6.46
CA ASN A 129 -1.16 14.32 7.84
C ASN A 129 -2.37 14.88 8.60
N THR A 130 -2.67 14.30 9.77
CA THR A 130 -3.77 14.70 10.63
C THR A 130 -3.68 16.13 11.18
N ASP A 131 -2.50 16.74 11.14
CA ASP A 131 -2.23 18.14 11.49
C ASP A 131 -2.25 19.07 10.27
N ASN A 132 -2.76 18.57 9.14
CA ASN A 132 -2.78 19.24 7.82
C ASN A 132 -1.39 19.54 7.23
N SER A 133 -0.31 19.07 7.85
CA SER A 133 1.00 19.16 7.23
C SER A 133 1.04 18.27 5.98
N ARG A 134 1.71 18.74 4.93
CA ARG A 134 1.76 18.09 3.62
C ARG A 134 3.21 17.77 3.25
N ARG A 135 3.39 16.62 2.61
CA ARG A 135 4.71 16.21 2.13
C ARG A 135 4.59 15.43 0.84
N GLU A 136 5.32 15.85 -0.19
CA GLU A 136 5.48 15.07 -1.41
C GLU A 136 6.30 13.79 -1.15
N VAL A 137 5.81 12.68 -1.63
CA VAL A 137 6.45 11.37 -1.53
C VAL A 137 6.58 10.77 -2.91
N MET A 138 7.81 10.62 -3.38
CA MET A 138 8.13 9.94 -4.63
C MET A 138 8.52 8.50 -4.34
N TYR A 139 7.90 7.58 -5.06
CA TYR A 139 8.18 6.14 -4.94
C TYR A 139 9.27 5.70 -5.92
N GLY A 140 9.75 4.47 -5.77
CA GLY A 140 10.76 3.89 -6.63
C GLY A 140 12.21 4.21 -6.25
N PRO A 141 13.12 4.28 -7.18
CA PRO A 141 13.00 4.03 -8.64
C PRO A 141 12.81 2.53 -8.98
N ALA A 142 12.63 2.20 -10.27
CA ALA A 142 12.32 0.82 -10.74
C ALA A 142 13.30 -0.25 -10.20
N LYS A 143 14.59 0.07 -10.02
CA LYS A 143 15.57 -0.83 -9.40
C LYS A 143 15.23 -1.19 -7.95
N ARG A 144 14.42 -0.35 -7.25
CA ARG A 144 13.95 -0.61 -5.90
C ARG A 144 12.80 -1.61 -5.86
N ALA A 145 11.99 -1.72 -6.93
CA ALA A 145 10.90 -2.67 -7.06
C ALA A 145 11.34 -4.08 -7.47
N LYS A 146 12.63 -4.32 -7.65
CA LYS A 146 13.13 -5.69 -7.85
C LYS A 146 13.03 -6.48 -6.55
N TYR A 147 12.68 -7.78 -6.63
CA TYR A 147 12.44 -8.67 -5.49
C TYR A 147 13.47 -8.53 -4.36
N GLN A 148 14.75 -8.72 -4.68
CA GLN A 148 15.84 -8.63 -3.68
C GLN A 148 15.93 -7.23 -3.06
N SER A 149 15.63 -6.17 -3.82
CA SER A 149 15.65 -4.81 -3.30
C SER A 149 14.45 -4.53 -2.40
N LEU A 150 13.24 -4.94 -2.78
CA LEU A 150 12.06 -4.86 -1.92
C LEU A 150 12.28 -5.63 -0.63
N LEU A 151 12.75 -6.89 -0.72
CA LEU A 151 12.94 -7.77 0.41
C LEU A 151 13.96 -7.21 1.44
N PHE A 152 15.10 -6.69 0.98
CA PHE A 152 16.18 -6.26 1.88
C PHE A 152 16.20 -4.76 2.19
N ARG A 153 15.48 -3.93 1.44
CA ARG A 153 15.45 -2.46 1.65
C ARG A 153 14.06 -1.92 2.03
N GLY A 154 13.02 -2.78 2.01
CA GLY A 154 11.65 -2.44 2.34
C GLY A 154 10.81 -1.95 1.17
N ASN A 155 9.51 -1.80 1.42
CA ASN A 155 8.52 -1.37 0.45
C ASN A 155 8.84 0.02 -0.14
N CYS A 156 8.56 0.19 -1.42
CA CYS A 156 8.69 1.46 -2.15
C CYS A 156 7.52 1.68 -3.12
N ILE A 157 6.37 1.06 -2.87
CA ILE A 157 5.17 1.12 -3.70
C ILE A 157 3.99 1.42 -2.78
N SER A 158 3.13 2.36 -3.13
CA SER A 158 1.87 2.64 -2.43
C SER A 158 0.70 2.04 -3.21
N THR A 159 -0.26 1.46 -2.52
CA THR A 159 -1.41 0.80 -3.13
C THR A 159 -2.24 1.77 -3.94
N SER A 160 -2.64 2.92 -3.38
CA SER A 160 -3.44 3.94 -4.08
C SER A 160 -2.71 4.62 -5.25
N ALA A 161 -1.38 4.51 -5.30
CA ALA A 161 -0.57 5.02 -6.40
C ALA A 161 -0.37 4.01 -7.54
N THR A 162 -0.92 2.79 -7.46
CA THR A 162 -0.64 1.75 -8.45
C THR A 162 -1.63 1.71 -9.60
N PHE A 163 -1.11 1.18 -10.73
CA PHE A 163 -1.86 0.83 -11.92
C PHE A 163 -1.20 -0.42 -12.53
N ILE A 164 -1.94 -1.53 -12.62
CA ILE A 164 -1.35 -2.86 -12.83
C ILE A 164 -2.18 -3.63 -13.86
N THR A 165 -1.54 -4.42 -14.73
CA THR A 165 -2.29 -5.30 -15.63
C THR A 165 -3.05 -6.35 -14.82
N THR A 166 -4.33 -6.53 -15.10
CA THR A 166 -5.21 -7.50 -14.43
C THR A 166 -4.64 -8.92 -14.51
N GLN A 167 -4.04 -9.26 -15.66
CA GLN A 167 -3.38 -10.55 -15.89
C GLN A 167 -2.23 -10.76 -14.89
N LEU A 168 -1.41 -9.74 -14.62
CA LEU A 168 -0.29 -9.83 -13.69
C LEU A 168 -0.79 -10.07 -12.24
N LEU A 169 -1.83 -9.37 -11.81
CA LEU A 169 -2.45 -9.59 -10.49
C LEU A 169 -3.00 -11.02 -10.37
N ARG A 170 -3.70 -11.50 -11.37
CA ARG A 170 -4.28 -12.86 -11.39
C ARG A 170 -3.20 -13.95 -11.43
N SER A 171 -2.07 -13.70 -12.07
CA SER A 171 -0.96 -14.67 -12.15
C SER A 171 -0.32 -15.00 -10.79
N VAL A 172 -0.47 -14.11 -9.81
CA VAL A 172 0.00 -14.31 -8.44
C VAL A 172 -1.15 -14.53 -7.44
N SER A 173 -2.37 -14.78 -7.93
CA SER A 173 -3.59 -15.00 -7.12
C SER A 173 -3.97 -13.81 -6.24
N GLY A 174 -3.69 -12.57 -6.68
CA GLY A 174 -4.04 -11.35 -5.94
C GLY A 174 -3.31 -11.22 -4.59
N PHE A 175 -3.98 -10.59 -3.61
CA PHE A 175 -3.46 -10.40 -2.25
C PHE A 175 -3.55 -11.68 -1.42
N ASP A 176 -2.62 -11.87 -0.51
CA ASP A 176 -2.69 -12.92 0.53
C ASP A 176 -3.66 -12.45 1.64
N GLU A 177 -4.69 -13.26 1.92
CA GLU A 177 -5.77 -12.96 2.86
C GLU A 177 -5.49 -13.43 4.29
N SER A 178 -4.26 -13.83 4.59
CA SER A 178 -3.88 -14.26 5.93
C SER A 178 -4.08 -13.13 6.95
N ASP A 179 -4.72 -13.43 8.07
CA ASP A 179 -4.91 -12.52 9.20
C ASP A 179 -3.59 -12.10 9.87
N GLN A 180 -2.52 -12.88 9.66
CA GLN A 180 -1.19 -12.63 10.22
C GLN A 180 -0.43 -11.49 9.50
N ILE A 181 -0.86 -11.11 8.30
CA ILE A 181 -0.21 -10.06 7.50
C ILE A 181 -1.10 -8.86 7.22
N VAL A 182 -2.24 -8.75 7.87
CA VAL A 182 -3.13 -7.58 7.78
C VAL A 182 -2.32 -6.32 8.11
N THR A 183 -2.35 -5.31 7.22
CA THR A 183 -1.52 -4.09 7.17
C THR A 183 -0.15 -4.21 6.47
N ALA A 184 0.20 -5.39 5.98
CA ALA A 184 1.38 -5.62 5.14
C ALA A 184 1.05 -6.55 3.94
N GLU A 185 -0.23 -6.76 3.65
CA GLU A 185 -0.74 -7.55 2.53
C GLU A 185 -0.30 -6.97 1.17
N ASP A 186 -0.18 -5.65 1.09
CA ASP A 186 0.34 -4.95 -0.08
C ASP A 186 1.82 -5.27 -0.30
N TYR A 187 2.62 -5.22 0.76
CA TYR A 187 4.05 -5.53 0.68
C TYR A 187 4.30 -6.99 0.26
N ASP A 188 3.52 -7.94 0.76
CA ASP A 188 3.56 -9.33 0.30
C ASP A 188 3.23 -9.44 -1.20
N LEU A 189 2.18 -8.74 -1.65
CA LEU A 189 1.82 -8.71 -3.07
C LEU A 189 2.96 -8.15 -3.93
N TRP A 190 3.57 -7.03 -3.52
CA TRP A 190 4.68 -6.43 -4.28
C TRP A 190 5.89 -7.37 -4.37
N LEU A 191 6.18 -8.13 -3.33
CA LEU A 191 7.24 -9.13 -3.36
C LEU A 191 6.92 -10.25 -4.35
N ARG A 192 5.71 -10.83 -4.32
CA ARG A 192 5.29 -11.89 -5.26
C ARG A 192 5.25 -11.40 -6.70
N LEU A 193 4.75 -10.20 -6.95
CA LEU A 193 4.78 -9.58 -8.29
C LEU A 193 6.22 -9.36 -8.76
N ALA A 194 7.13 -8.90 -7.91
CA ALA A 194 8.52 -8.66 -8.27
C ALA A 194 9.29 -9.94 -8.65
N GLU A 195 8.86 -11.12 -8.17
CA GLU A 195 9.40 -12.43 -8.59
C GLU A 195 9.11 -12.74 -10.07
N THR A 196 7.98 -12.27 -10.58
CA THR A 196 7.63 -12.42 -12.00
C THR A 196 8.41 -11.47 -12.92
N LYS A 197 9.20 -10.54 -12.34
CA LYS A 197 10.03 -9.54 -13.05
C LYS A 197 9.23 -8.67 -14.03
N PRO A 198 8.12 -8.06 -13.63
CA PRO A 198 7.33 -7.24 -14.52
C PRO A 198 8.10 -5.99 -14.96
N LYS A 199 7.79 -5.45 -16.13
CA LYS A 199 8.24 -4.10 -16.50
C LYS A 199 7.55 -3.09 -15.58
N THR A 200 8.31 -2.58 -14.60
CA THR A 200 7.82 -1.63 -13.60
C THR A 200 8.31 -0.24 -13.92
N VAL A 201 7.39 0.73 -13.91
CA VAL A 201 7.67 2.16 -14.14
C VAL A 201 7.22 2.97 -12.93
N PHE A 202 8.05 3.93 -12.51
CA PHE A 202 7.68 4.95 -11.54
C PHE A 202 7.56 6.29 -12.24
N VAL A 203 6.36 6.86 -12.16
CA VAL A 203 6.05 8.17 -12.76
C VAL A 203 6.55 9.27 -11.83
N PRO A 204 7.38 10.21 -12.30
CA PRO A 204 7.95 11.29 -11.48
C PRO A 204 6.96 12.46 -11.35
N GLN A 205 5.70 12.16 -11.01
CA GLN A 205 4.62 13.13 -10.84
C GLN A 205 3.80 12.77 -9.61
N ILE A 206 3.30 13.78 -8.91
CA ILE A 206 2.30 13.62 -7.84
C ILE A 206 0.93 13.56 -8.52
N LEU A 207 0.27 12.40 -8.44
CA LEU A 207 -1.01 12.17 -9.11
C LEU A 207 -2.13 11.78 -8.14
N GLY A 208 -1.94 12.03 -6.86
CA GLY A 208 -2.95 11.80 -5.83
C GLY A 208 -2.48 12.23 -4.45
N GLU A 209 -3.41 12.17 -3.50
CA GLU A 209 -3.19 12.45 -2.09
C GLU A 209 -3.39 11.19 -1.26
N PHE A 210 -2.45 10.91 -0.36
CA PHE A 210 -2.54 9.88 0.67
C PHE A 210 -2.90 10.54 2.01
N HIS A 211 -4.09 10.25 2.53
CA HIS A 211 -4.60 10.85 3.75
C HIS A 211 -4.34 9.98 4.98
N ARG A 212 -3.53 10.47 5.92
CA ARG A 212 -3.24 9.79 7.18
C ARG A 212 -4.34 10.10 8.21
N LEU A 213 -5.15 9.12 8.54
CA LEU A 213 -6.18 9.24 9.57
C LEU A 213 -5.64 8.73 10.92
N LYS A 214 -6.13 9.31 12.03
CA LYS A 214 -5.71 8.91 13.40
C LYS A 214 -5.97 7.43 13.69
N ASN A 215 -7.06 6.89 13.15
CA ASN A 215 -7.51 5.51 13.38
C ASN A 215 -7.31 4.61 12.16
N SER A 216 -6.50 5.01 11.17
CA SER A 216 -6.21 4.18 10.02
C SER A 216 -5.39 2.94 10.39
N ALA A 217 -5.45 1.90 9.57
CA ALA A 217 -4.64 0.68 9.72
C ALA A 217 -3.14 1.01 9.86
N SER A 218 -2.66 2.03 9.13
CA SER A 218 -1.27 2.49 9.17
C SER A 218 -0.85 3.14 10.51
N SER A 219 -1.79 3.52 11.38
CA SER A 219 -1.49 4.09 12.70
C SER A 219 -1.10 3.05 13.76
N ALA A 220 -1.41 1.76 13.54
CA ALA A 220 -1.17 0.67 14.48
C ALA A 220 0.27 0.14 14.39
N VAL A 221 1.26 0.94 14.78
CA VAL A 221 2.69 0.71 14.55
C VAL A 221 3.19 -0.70 14.93
N LEU A 222 2.81 -1.23 16.10
CA LEU A 222 3.27 -2.56 16.54
C LEU A 222 2.62 -3.68 15.74
N ARG A 223 1.36 -3.53 15.35
CA ARG A 223 0.68 -4.48 14.47
C ARG A 223 1.34 -4.48 13.09
N ASN A 224 1.62 -3.29 12.56
CA ASN A 224 2.30 -3.16 11.26
C ASN A 224 3.69 -3.82 11.29
N LEU A 225 4.47 -3.62 12.37
CA LEU A 225 5.76 -4.28 12.55
C LEU A 225 5.62 -5.81 12.62
N ALA A 226 4.60 -6.32 13.33
CA ALA A 226 4.34 -7.76 13.42
C ALA A 226 3.98 -8.34 12.05
N SER A 227 3.05 -7.71 11.32
CA SER A 227 2.63 -8.12 9.97
C SER A 227 3.80 -8.07 8.98
N GLU A 228 4.57 -6.97 8.96
CA GLU A 228 5.78 -6.85 8.15
C GLU A 228 6.81 -7.95 8.48
N THR A 229 6.98 -8.26 9.77
CA THR A 229 7.88 -9.32 10.22
C THR A 229 7.44 -10.68 9.69
N THR A 230 6.13 -10.99 9.71
CA THR A 230 5.58 -12.24 9.18
C THR A 230 5.81 -12.33 7.66
N VAL A 231 5.54 -11.28 6.90
CA VAL A 231 5.84 -11.22 5.45
C VAL A 231 7.33 -11.46 5.20
N LEU A 232 8.20 -10.78 5.94
CA LEU A 232 9.65 -10.97 5.81
C LEU A 232 10.08 -12.39 6.12
N GLN A 233 9.55 -13.03 7.17
CA GLN A 233 9.86 -14.43 7.53
C GLN A 233 9.44 -15.39 6.42
N LYS A 234 8.23 -15.22 5.86
CA LYS A 234 7.73 -15.99 4.72
C LYS A 234 8.71 -15.95 3.54
N HIS A 235 9.14 -14.75 3.13
CA HIS A 235 10.04 -14.60 1.98
C HIS A 235 11.51 -14.94 2.30
N PHE A 236 11.97 -14.77 3.54
CA PHE A 236 13.32 -15.17 3.95
C PHE A 236 13.50 -16.68 4.02
N ALA A 237 12.43 -17.44 4.28
CA ALA A 237 12.47 -18.89 4.26
C ALA A 237 12.89 -19.44 2.88
N LEU A 238 12.62 -18.68 1.81
CA LEU A 238 12.97 -19.02 0.43
C LEU A 238 14.40 -18.62 0.03
N GLN A 239 15.13 -17.89 0.89
CA GLN A 239 16.47 -17.40 0.56
C GLN A 239 17.57 -18.45 0.88
N PRO A 240 18.71 -18.39 0.17
CA PRO A 240 19.87 -19.24 0.46
C PRO A 240 20.35 -19.09 1.92
N LYS A 241 20.64 -20.21 2.60
CA LYS A 241 21.03 -20.24 4.02
C LYS A 241 22.52 -19.91 4.24
N THR A 242 23.07 -18.90 3.58
CA THR A 242 24.47 -18.48 3.73
C THR A 242 24.64 -17.51 4.91
N ILE A 243 25.88 -17.35 5.39
CA ILE A 243 26.20 -16.38 6.44
C ILE A 243 25.88 -14.94 5.99
N PHE A 244 26.17 -14.60 4.74
CA PHE A 244 25.85 -13.28 4.17
C PHE A 244 24.36 -13.01 4.12
N THR A 245 23.56 -14.00 3.73
CA THR A 245 22.10 -13.90 3.74
C THR A 245 21.57 -13.71 5.17
N LYS A 246 22.08 -14.48 6.14
CA LYS A 246 21.71 -14.31 7.56
C LYS A 246 22.01 -12.89 8.07
N LEU A 247 23.17 -12.32 7.72
CA LEU A 247 23.52 -10.95 8.10
C LEU A 247 22.58 -9.91 7.45
N LYS A 248 22.26 -10.07 6.15
CA LYS A 248 21.29 -9.20 5.45
C LYS A 248 19.89 -9.29 6.09
N ILE A 249 19.43 -10.49 6.44
CA ILE A 249 18.15 -10.70 7.12
C ILE A 249 18.12 -9.98 8.47
N ARG A 250 19.15 -10.16 9.31
CA ARG A 250 19.26 -9.45 10.58
C ARG A 250 19.24 -7.95 10.39
N HIS A 251 19.98 -7.44 9.41
CA HIS A 251 20.01 -6.02 9.07
C HIS A 251 18.61 -5.52 8.63
N ARG A 252 17.87 -6.30 7.83
CA ARG A 252 16.51 -5.93 7.39
C ARG A 252 15.53 -5.85 8.57
N PHE A 253 15.60 -6.79 9.52
CA PHE A 253 14.81 -6.70 10.75
C PHE A 253 15.22 -5.51 11.62
N ALA A 254 16.50 -5.15 11.65
CA ALA A 254 16.94 -3.93 12.34
C ALA A 254 16.31 -2.68 11.73
N ILE A 255 16.22 -2.58 10.40
CA ILE A 255 15.55 -1.47 9.69
C ILE A 255 14.05 -1.41 10.07
N ALA A 256 13.33 -2.54 10.11
CA ALA A 256 11.91 -2.58 10.47
C ALA A 256 11.69 -2.10 11.91
N ASN A 257 12.47 -2.62 12.88
CA ASN A 257 12.39 -2.20 14.29
C ASN A 257 12.73 -0.72 14.46
N TYR A 258 13.74 -0.20 13.76
CA TYR A 258 14.09 1.21 13.77
C TYR A 258 12.97 2.10 13.23
N GLY A 259 12.33 1.69 12.12
CA GLY A 259 11.20 2.41 11.53
C GLY A 259 10.02 2.50 12.50
N ALA A 260 9.67 1.39 13.15
CA ALA A 260 8.62 1.34 14.17
C ALA A 260 8.98 2.18 15.41
N ALA A 261 10.22 2.12 15.88
CA ALA A 261 10.70 2.91 17.02
C ALA A 261 10.53 4.42 16.79
N ARG A 262 10.84 4.89 15.58
CA ARG A 262 10.66 6.31 15.22
C ARG A 262 9.19 6.76 15.23
N GLN A 263 8.28 5.89 14.84
CA GLN A 263 6.83 6.20 14.85
C GLN A 263 6.26 6.21 16.28
N LEU A 264 6.88 5.49 17.23
CA LEU A 264 6.47 5.42 18.64
C LEU A 264 7.16 6.48 19.52
N SER A 265 7.56 7.62 18.98
CA SER A 265 8.25 8.69 19.73
C SER A 265 7.45 9.24 20.92
N ASN A 266 6.12 9.10 20.91
CA ASN A 266 5.20 9.40 22.00
C ASN A 266 5.08 8.29 23.07
N GLN A 267 5.64 7.10 22.83
CA GLN A 267 5.69 5.95 23.73
C GLN A 267 7.15 5.56 24.02
N PRO A 268 7.89 6.35 24.79
CA PRO A 268 9.35 6.27 24.86
C PRO A 268 9.88 4.90 25.31
N ARG A 269 9.21 4.26 26.28
CA ARG A 269 9.63 2.92 26.76
C ARG A 269 9.57 1.86 25.66
N ARG A 270 8.50 1.86 24.85
CA ARG A 270 8.35 0.92 23.72
C ARG A 270 9.34 1.23 22.60
N ALA A 271 9.53 2.50 22.28
CA ALA A 271 10.49 2.91 21.26
C ALA A 271 11.94 2.55 21.67
N LEU A 272 12.31 2.69 22.96
CA LEU A 272 13.63 2.27 23.45
C LEU A 272 13.88 0.78 23.22
N VAL A 273 12.91 -0.09 23.55
CA VAL A 273 13.04 -1.54 23.33
C VAL A 273 13.31 -1.84 21.85
N LEU A 274 12.59 -1.18 20.93
CA LEU A 274 12.76 -1.38 19.49
C LEU A 274 14.10 -0.84 18.98
N PHE A 275 14.61 0.28 19.50
CA PHE A 275 15.94 0.78 19.17
C PHE A 275 17.03 -0.18 19.64
N PHE A 276 16.96 -0.70 20.87
CA PHE A 276 17.89 -1.71 21.36
C PHE A 276 17.84 -2.99 20.54
N THR A 277 16.62 -3.43 20.18
CA THR A 277 16.44 -4.59 19.28
C THR A 277 17.13 -4.36 17.94
N ALA A 278 16.95 -3.19 17.33
CA ALA A 278 17.60 -2.84 16.07
C ALA A 278 19.13 -2.88 16.16
N ILE A 279 19.72 -2.32 17.23
CA ILE A 279 21.18 -2.33 17.47
C ILE A 279 21.68 -3.77 17.67
N ARG A 280 20.99 -4.59 18.47
CA ARG A 280 21.36 -5.98 18.70
C ARG A 280 21.32 -6.82 17.42
N LEU A 281 20.32 -6.56 16.54
CA LEU A 281 20.18 -7.24 15.26
C LEU A 281 21.28 -6.84 14.27
N SER A 282 21.66 -5.55 14.24
CA SER A 282 22.68 -5.04 13.34
C SER A 282 23.44 -3.87 13.98
N PRO A 283 24.54 -4.16 14.71
CA PRO A 283 25.33 -3.11 15.36
C PRO A 283 25.93 -2.08 14.40
N ILE A 284 26.12 -2.46 13.12
CA ILE A 284 26.62 -1.56 12.07
C ILE A 284 25.55 -0.58 11.54
N PHE A 285 24.29 -0.72 11.98
CA PHE A 285 23.21 0.17 11.56
C PHE A 285 23.24 1.49 12.34
N ILE A 286 24.15 2.37 11.96
CA ILE A 286 24.49 3.63 12.64
C ILE A 286 23.26 4.51 12.92
N ARG A 287 22.23 4.49 12.06
CA ARG A 287 21.01 5.30 12.21
C ARG A 287 20.22 5.00 13.50
N SER A 288 20.40 3.84 14.11
CA SER A 288 19.72 3.47 15.35
C SER A 288 20.23 4.23 16.59
N TYR A 289 21.49 4.66 16.58
CA TYR A 289 22.15 5.26 17.74
C TYR A 289 21.66 6.69 18.07
N PRO A 290 21.56 7.64 17.11
CA PRO A 290 21.04 8.97 17.40
C PRO A 290 19.59 8.94 17.94
N GLY A 291 18.74 8.07 17.39
CA GLY A 291 17.36 7.90 17.85
C GLY A 291 17.29 7.45 19.32
N LEU A 292 18.15 6.50 19.70
CA LEU A 292 18.27 6.03 21.08
C LEU A 292 18.72 7.15 22.03
N ILE A 293 19.76 7.92 21.66
CA ILE A 293 20.28 9.02 22.49
C ILE A 293 19.22 10.11 22.73
N ILE A 294 18.52 10.53 21.68
CA ILE A 294 17.46 11.56 21.78
C ILE A 294 16.33 11.08 22.69
N LEU A 295 15.94 9.84 22.58
CA LEU A 295 14.83 9.30 23.35
C LEU A 295 15.23 9.05 24.83
N ALA A 296 16.45 8.56 25.08
CA ALA A 296 16.99 8.38 26.41
C ALA A 296 17.07 9.71 27.17
N LYS A 297 17.53 10.78 26.52
CA LYS A 297 17.51 12.14 27.08
C LYS A 297 16.08 12.57 27.47
N ARG A 298 15.09 12.41 26.59
CA ARG A 298 13.70 12.78 26.86
C ARG A 298 13.07 12.00 28.02
N THR A 299 13.48 10.73 28.21
CA THR A 299 12.95 9.88 29.28
C THR A 299 13.57 10.24 30.62
N LEU A 300 14.87 10.54 30.65
CA LEU A 300 15.58 10.98 31.86
C LEU A 300 15.11 12.37 32.35
N PHE A 301 14.91 13.33 31.45
CA PHE A 301 14.43 14.66 31.82
C PHE A 301 13.00 14.65 32.37
N LYS A 302 12.10 13.79 31.85
CA LYS A 302 10.75 13.64 32.39
C LYS A 302 10.69 12.98 33.79
N SER A 303 11.69 12.19 34.17
CA SER A 303 11.77 11.59 35.52
C SER A 303 12.41 12.49 36.54
N ILE A 304 12.93 13.65 36.15
CA ILE A 304 13.51 14.67 37.05
C ILE A 304 12.46 15.75 37.36
N GLU A 305 11.42 15.93 36.53
CA GLU A 305 10.34 16.89 36.69
C GLU A 305 9.06 16.28 37.35
N SER A 306 9.07 14.99 37.65
CA SER A 306 8.02 14.25 38.39
C SER A 306 8.51 13.87 39.81
#